data_a1dcb1c26b51f8a1e856cf090d2935a1
#
_entry.id   a1dcb1c26b51f8a1e856cf090d2935a1
#
_cell.length_a   1.000
_cell.length_b   1.000
_cell.length_c   1.000
_cell.angle_alpha   90.00
_cell.angle_beta   90.00
_cell.angle_gamma   90.00
#
_symmetry.space_group_name_H-M   'P 1'
#
loop_
_entity.id
_entity.type
_entity.pdbx_description
1 polymer ?
#
loop_
_entity_poly.entity_id
_entity_poly.type
_entity_poly.pdbx_seq_one_letter_code
_entity_poly.pdbx_strand_id
1 'polypeptide(L)'
;MKNLPIIFCHYGFSKYLPYVFDCAKISNPNKEIILLGDESNKEVALSLGVKHFNLSNFAYGNELKTFDDTYRLITSQAFDSYKHGEDWNKFVFRKWFILYNFLVKHEIEKFWHFDSDNMIFKDLALVEHRYSEIDFTEQSNGDCIKGYFGNIQTIHRYNQKIIEVFSRKEFLQETERAMKGNNFPCSFNEMSVYAIFKAEEKFKTIGLAKIVENSFFDDLICRGFGMKMEKLPLGEDVKVVHMNPDGRFFCIEESSGAAIEAYLLNLSWIPIYVFDAILKHFRENYKKPNCAFDSKSKILSEIPVPLKQNLKFLRKKIKKYLNK
;
A
#
# COMPACT_ATOMS: atom_id res chain seq x y z
N MET A 1 -25.04 10.75 -0.20
CA MET A 1 -24.28 9.55 0.27
C MET A 1 -23.33 9.98 1.37
N LYS A 2 -23.21 9.19 2.45
CA LYS A 2 -22.22 9.45 3.51
C LYS A 2 -20.83 9.39 2.90
N ASN A 3 -19.99 10.37 3.14
CA ASN A 3 -18.66 10.44 2.52
C ASN A 3 -17.79 9.31 3.09
N LEU A 4 -17.30 8.40 2.26
CA LEU A 4 -16.53 7.24 2.73
C LEU A 4 -15.14 7.67 3.22
N PRO A 5 -14.73 7.29 4.44
CA PRO A 5 -13.41 7.64 4.95
C PRO A 5 -12.29 6.89 4.20
N ILE A 6 -11.09 7.46 4.25
CA ILE A 6 -9.85 6.80 3.83
C ILE A 6 -9.09 6.42 5.10
N ILE A 7 -8.81 5.14 5.28
CA ILE A 7 -8.20 4.59 6.49
C ILE A 7 -6.84 3.99 6.16
N PHE A 8 -5.83 4.44 6.87
CA PHE A 8 -4.48 3.86 6.87
C PHE A 8 -4.24 3.12 8.18
N CYS A 9 -3.53 2.01 8.13
CA CYS A 9 -3.00 1.32 9.30
C CYS A 9 -1.47 1.35 9.24
N HIS A 10 -0.81 1.85 10.29
CA HIS A 10 0.65 1.94 10.33
C HIS A 10 1.20 1.71 11.73
N TYR A 11 2.23 0.88 11.81
CA TYR A 11 2.97 0.59 13.04
C TYR A 11 4.37 1.20 12.96
N GLY A 12 4.75 1.94 13.98
CA GLY A 12 6.02 2.65 14.02
C GLY A 12 6.01 3.97 13.22
N PHE A 13 7.16 4.57 13.06
CA PHE A 13 7.33 5.81 12.31
C PHE A 13 8.02 5.55 10.96
N SER A 14 7.45 6.08 9.91
CA SER A 14 8.06 6.11 8.57
C SER A 14 8.17 7.53 8.03
N LYS A 15 9.34 7.87 7.47
CA LYS A 15 9.62 9.22 6.95
C LYS A 15 8.73 9.64 5.80
N TYR A 16 8.08 8.70 5.12
CA TYR A 16 7.18 9.00 4.01
C TYR A 16 5.75 9.38 4.44
N LEU A 17 5.35 9.09 5.69
CA LEU A 17 3.99 9.37 6.18
C LEU A 17 3.51 10.81 5.92
N PRO A 18 4.32 11.87 6.17
CA PRO A 18 3.90 13.23 5.90
C PRO A 18 3.49 13.45 4.44
N TYR A 19 4.22 12.85 3.49
CA TYR A 19 3.95 13.01 2.06
C TYR A 19 2.66 12.32 1.65
N VAL A 20 2.42 11.11 2.17
CA VAL A 20 1.21 10.33 1.88
C VAL A 20 -0.04 11.02 2.44
N PHE A 21 0.01 11.44 3.70
CA PHE A 21 -1.14 12.08 4.35
C PHE A 21 -1.49 13.40 3.70
N ASP A 22 -0.50 14.21 3.39
CA ASP A 22 -0.73 15.50 2.76
C ASP A 22 -1.28 15.34 1.33
N CYS A 23 -0.74 14.40 0.56
CA CYS A 23 -1.27 14.07 -0.75
C CYS A 23 -2.74 13.63 -0.67
N ALA A 24 -3.08 12.73 0.27
CA ALA A 24 -4.45 12.28 0.49
C ALA A 24 -5.40 13.43 0.90
N LYS A 25 -4.94 14.37 1.75
CA LYS A 25 -5.71 15.56 2.15
C LYS A 25 -5.95 16.53 1.00
N ILE A 26 -4.95 16.75 0.17
CA ILE A 26 -5.05 17.63 -1.00
C ILE A 26 -6.05 17.06 -2.00
N SER A 27 -5.94 15.78 -2.33
CA SER A 27 -6.77 15.12 -3.33
C SER A 27 -8.20 14.81 -2.84
N ASN A 28 -8.40 14.68 -1.53
CA ASN A 28 -9.68 14.32 -0.93
C ASN A 28 -10.10 15.29 0.20
N PRO A 29 -10.27 16.60 -0.10
CA PRO A 29 -10.49 17.63 0.91
C PRO A 29 -11.79 17.44 1.72
N ASN A 30 -12.76 16.74 1.15
CA ASN A 30 -14.06 16.50 1.75
C ASN A 30 -14.15 15.13 2.45
N LYS A 31 -13.11 14.29 2.38
CA LYS A 31 -13.09 12.99 3.03
C LYS A 31 -12.38 13.05 4.38
N GLU A 32 -12.86 12.22 5.28
CA GLU A 32 -12.15 11.95 6.52
C GLU A 32 -10.95 11.06 6.22
N ILE A 33 -9.75 11.53 6.58
CA ILE A 33 -8.52 10.74 6.51
C ILE A 33 -8.20 10.27 7.93
N ILE A 34 -8.07 8.96 8.11
CA ILE A 34 -7.90 8.31 9.41
C ILE A 34 -6.60 7.50 9.39
N LEU A 35 -5.82 7.63 10.46
CA LEU A 35 -4.70 6.76 10.75
C LEU A 35 -5.02 5.93 12.01
N LEU A 36 -5.07 4.61 11.84
CA LEU A 36 -4.90 3.68 12.94
C LEU A 36 -3.40 3.48 13.14
N GLY A 37 -2.83 4.13 14.14
CA GLY A 37 -1.40 4.24 14.36
C GLY A 37 -0.99 3.99 15.80
N ASP A 38 0.24 4.33 16.11
CA ASP A 38 0.76 4.33 17.48
C ASP A 38 1.28 5.72 17.89
N GLU A 39 1.83 5.86 19.09
CA GLU A 39 2.30 7.17 19.58
C GLU A 39 3.43 7.77 18.71
N SER A 40 4.21 6.94 18.00
CA SER A 40 5.35 7.40 17.19
C SER A 40 4.92 8.16 15.92
N ASN A 41 3.69 7.93 15.44
CA ASN A 41 3.16 8.55 14.22
C ASN A 41 2.00 9.53 14.48
N LYS A 42 1.58 9.68 15.73
CA LYS A 42 0.46 10.53 16.16
C LYS A 42 0.66 12.01 15.83
N GLU A 43 1.81 12.56 16.20
CA GLU A 43 2.09 13.98 16.00
C GLU A 43 2.06 14.36 14.51
N VAL A 44 2.67 13.54 13.65
CA VAL A 44 2.68 13.80 12.21
C VAL A 44 1.28 13.71 11.61
N ALA A 45 0.45 12.76 12.05
CA ALA A 45 -0.93 12.65 11.58
C ALA A 45 -1.74 13.91 11.96
N LEU A 46 -1.71 14.28 13.25
CA LEU A 46 -2.47 15.44 13.76
C LEU A 46 -2.02 16.76 13.13
N SER A 47 -0.72 16.96 12.92
CA SER A 47 -0.19 18.18 12.30
C SER A 47 -0.67 18.39 10.86
N LEU A 48 -1.08 17.33 10.17
CA LEU A 48 -1.62 17.35 8.82
C LEU A 48 -3.16 17.24 8.78
N GLY A 49 -3.83 17.30 9.94
CA GLY A 49 -5.28 17.20 10.02
C GLY A 49 -5.83 15.81 9.69
N VAL A 50 -5.00 14.77 9.88
CA VAL A 50 -5.41 13.36 9.81
C VAL A 50 -5.90 12.94 11.19
N LYS A 51 -7.08 12.32 11.28
CA LYS A 51 -7.58 11.78 12.55
C LYS A 51 -6.73 10.59 12.96
N HIS A 52 -6.16 10.65 14.15
CA HIS A 52 -5.35 9.57 14.70
C HIS A 52 -6.10 8.81 15.77
N PHE A 53 -6.08 7.48 15.66
CA PHE A 53 -6.56 6.56 16.69
C PHE A 53 -5.47 5.55 17.02
N ASN A 54 -5.20 5.37 18.32
CA ASN A 54 -4.17 4.42 18.74
C ASN A 54 -4.64 2.99 18.49
N LEU A 55 -3.82 2.20 17.78
CA LEU A 55 -4.05 0.78 17.47
C LEU A 55 -4.40 -0.03 18.73
N SER A 56 -3.75 0.27 19.87
CA SER A 56 -3.96 -0.45 21.13
C SER A 56 -5.39 -0.35 21.65
N ASN A 57 -6.11 0.74 21.33
CA ASN A 57 -7.50 0.94 21.76
C ASN A 57 -8.50 0.00 21.05
N PHE A 58 -8.05 -0.69 19.99
CA PHE A 58 -8.85 -1.62 19.19
C PHE A 58 -8.23 -3.02 19.14
N ALA A 59 -7.12 -3.24 19.85
CA ALA A 59 -6.44 -4.53 19.97
C ALA A 59 -7.09 -5.39 21.08
N TYR A 60 -8.35 -5.75 20.91
CA TYR A 60 -9.13 -6.54 21.86
C TYR A 60 -10.00 -7.60 21.17
N GLY A 61 -10.65 -8.44 21.98
CA GLY A 61 -11.62 -9.44 21.56
C GLY A 61 -11.04 -10.85 21.44
N ASN A 62 -11.94 -11.84 21.49
CA ASN A 62 -11.55 -13.25 21.49
C ASN A 62 -10.89 -13.69 20.19
N GLU A 63 -11.31 -13.16 19.04
CA GLU A 63 -10.73 -13.51 17.76
C GLU A 63 -9.25 -13.09 17.67
N LEU A 64 -8.93 -11.84 18.06
CA LEU A 64 -7.55 -11.37 18.09
C LEU A 64 -6.71 -12.18 19.08
N LYS A 65 -7.27 -12.48 20.26
CA LYS A 65 -6.59 -13.33 21.24
C LYS A 65 -6.32 -14.73 20.68
N THR A 66 -7.30 -15.36 20.05
CA THR A 66 -7.12 -16.68 19.41
C THR A 66 -6.03 -16.66 18.36
N PHE A 67 -6.00 -15.62 17.51
CA PHE A 67 -4.92 -15.43 16.56
C PHE A 67 -3.58 -15.26 17.26
N ASP A 68 -3.49 -14.39 18.28
CA ASP A 68 -2.24 -14.15 19.02
C ASP A 68 -1.69 -15.42 19.69
N ASP A 69 -2.57 -16.30 20.18
CA ASP A 69 -2.21 -17.57 20.82
C ASP A 69 -1.79 -18.65 19.81
N THR A 70 -2.24 -18.57 18.56
CA THR A 70 -1.95 -19.57 17.51
C THR A 70 -0.89 -19.11 16.51
N TYR A 71 -0.63 -17.80 16.45
CA TYR A 71 0.35 -17.24 15.53
C TYR A 71 1.75 -17.83 15.75
N ARG A 72 2.40 -18.14 14.65
CA ARG A 72 3.83 -18.41 14.61
C ARG A 72 4.45 -17.84 13.34
N LEU A 73 5.65 -17.32 13.45
CA LEU A 73 6.41 -16.83 12.32
C LEU A 73 6.93 -18.01 11.49
N ILE A 74 6.59 -18.02 10.20
CA ILE A 74 7.07 -19.00 9.22
C ILE A 74 7.85 -18.27 8.13
N THR A 75 9.13 -18.62 7.94
CA THR A 75 10.03 -17.91 7.04
C THR A 75 10.93 -18.84 6.25
N SER A 76 11.50 -18.30 5.16
CA SER A 76 12.59 -18.96 4.43
C SER A 76 13.92 -18.92 5.20
N GLN A 77 14.89 -19.71 4.77
CA GLN A 77 16.25 -19.69 5.34
C GLN A 77 16.94 -18.32 5.18
N ALA A 78 16.62 -17.59 4.12
CA ALA A 78 17.21 -16.27 3.84
C ALA A 78 16.54 -15.12 4.63
N PHE A 79 15.51 -15.40 5.44
CA PHE A 79 14.71 -14.35 6.10
C PHE A 79 15.51 -13.50 7.10
N ASP A 80 16.50 -14.07 7.79
CA ASP A 80 17.34 -13.35 8.76
C ASP A 80 18.09 -12.16 8.16
N SER A 81 18.23 -12.14 6.82
CA SER A 81 18.75 -11.00 6.08
C SER A 81 17.69 -9.93 5.78
N TYR A 82 16.41 -10.20 6.07
CA TYR A 82 15.29 -9.32 5.84
C TYR A 82 15.09 -8.37 7.03
N LYS A 83 14.85 -7.08 6.74
CA LYS A 83 14.84 -6.02 7.75
C LYS A 83 13.60 -5.99 8.66
N HIS A 84 12.62 -6.83 8.42
CA HIS A 84 11.36 -6.84 9.15
C HIS A 84 11.36 -7.95 10.20
N GLY A 85 11.30 -7.57 11.47
CA GLY A 85 11.23 -8.49 12.59
C GLY A 85 9.89 -9.24 12.72
N GLU A 86 9.80 -10.13 13.70
CA GLU A 86 8.58 -10.89 14.00
C GLU A 86 7.39 -9.99 14.28
N ASP A 87 7.60 -8.90 15.03
CA ASP A 87 6.53 -7.94 15.37
C ASP A 87 5.86 -7.36 14.14
N TRP A 88 6.63 -7.00 13.10
CA TRP A 88 6.07 -6.50 11.86
C TRP A 88 5.28 -7.59 11.11
N ASN A 89 5.83 -8.81 11.03
CA ASN A 89 5.14 -9.94 10.40
C ASN A 89 3.85 -10.31 11.13
N LYS A 90 3.82 -10.21 12.45
CA LYS A 90 2.61 -10.39 13.25
C LYS A 90 1.62 -9.25 13.04
N PHE A 91 2.13 -8.00 12.96
CA PHE A 91 1.31 -6.81 12.77
C PHE A 91 0.52 -6.83 11.45
N VAL A 92 1.10 -7.32 10.34
CA VAL A 92 0.39 -7.36 9.04
C VAL A 92 -0.89 -8.21 9.08
N PHE A 93 -0.97 -9.18 10.00
CA PHE A 93 -2.21 -9.92 10.28
C PHE A 93 -3.08 -9.20 11.33
N ARG A 94 -2.48 -8.77 12.45
CA ARG A 94 -3.20 -8.13 13.55
C ARG A 94 -3.97 -6.90 13.12
N LYS A 95 -3.44 -6.14 12.15
CA LYS A 95 -4.09 -4.93 11.64
C LYS A 95 -5.52 -5.16 11.16
N TRP A 96 -5.85 -6.34 10.65
CA TRP A 96 -7.18 -6.65 10.15
C TRP A 96 -8.21 -6.81 11.28
N PHE A 97 -7.83 -7.42 12.40
CA PHE A 97 -8.66 -7.51 13.61
C PHE A 97 -8.87 -6.12 14.23
N ILE A 98 -7.79 -5.34 14.33
CA ILE A 98 -7.81 -3.99 14.87
C ILE A 98 -8.69 -3.08 13.98
N LEU A 99 -8.53 -3.16 12.66
CA LEU A 99 -9.35 -2.43 11.70
C LEU A 99 -10.82 -2.81 11.83
N TYR A 100 -11.15 -4.10 11.93
CA TYR A 100 -12.52 -4.56 12.13
C TYR A 100 -13.14 -3.99 13.40
N ASN A 101 -12.45 -4.08 14.53
CA ASN A 101 -12.91 -3.53 15.80
C ASN A 101 -13.14 -2.01 15.74
N PHE A 102 -12.25 -1.29 15.05
CA PHE A 102 -12.39 0.14 14.80
C PHE A 102 -13.66 0.44 14.00
N LEU A 103 -13.86 -0.26 12.89
CA LEU A 103 -15.00 -0.08 12.00
C LEU A 103 -16.34 -0.35 12.70
N VAL A 104 -16.42 -1.45 13.48
CA VAL A 104 -17.60 -1.79 14.28
C VAL A 104 -17.90 -0.69 15.29
N LYS A 105 -16.87 -0.25 16.05
CA LYS A 105 -17.04 0.77 17.10
C LYS A 105 -17.49 2.13 16.56
N HIS A 106 -17.09 2.45 15.32
CA HIS A 106 -17.40 3.74 14.67
C HIS A 106 -18.54 3.64 13.66
N GLU A 107 -19.22 2.47 13.55
CA GLU A 107 -20.34 2.22 12.64
C GLU A 107 -20.01 2.55 11.18
N ILE A 108 -18.80 2.13 10.73
CA ILE A 108 -18.31 2.35 9.37
C ILE A 108 -18.52 1.08 8.56
N GLU A 109 -19.47 1.10 7.62
CA GLU A 109 -19.83 -0.04 6.78
C GLU A 109 -19.01 -0.10 5.49
N LYS A 110 -18.72 1.07 4.89
CA LYS A 110 -17.99 1.21 3.64
C LYS A 110 -16.86 2.21 3.80
N PHE A 111 -15.71 1.93 3.21
CA PHE A 111 -14.52 2.77 3.35
C PHE A 111 -13.48 2.45 2.28
N TRP A 112 -12.43 3.28 2.23
CA TRP A 112 -11.20 3.02 1.51
C TRP A 112 -10.10 2.65 2.49
N HIS A 113 -9.31 1.62 2.18
CA HIS A 113 -8.14 1.23 2.95
C HIS A 113 -6.94 0.99 2.06
N PHE A 114 -5.85 1.71 2.31
CA PHE A 114 -4.58 1.56 1.62
C PHE A 114 -3.44 1.38 2.61
N ASP A 115 -2.36 0.75 2.16
CA ASP A 115 -1.11 0.80 2.91
C ASP A 115 -0.54 2.22 2.89
N SER A 116 0.19 2.56 3.92
CA SER A 116 0.63 3.94 4.20
C SER A 116 1.77 4.45 3.31
N ASP A 117 2.20 3.70 2.32
CA ASP A 117 3.14 4.07 1.26
C ASP A 117 2.46 4.36 -0.10
N ASN A 118 1.13 4.46 -0.08
CA ASN A 118 0.31 4.77 -1.25
C ASN A 118 -0.02 6.26 -1.30
N MET A 119 0.47 6.97 -2.32
CA MET A 119 0.13 8.38 -2.57
C MET A 119 -1.10 8.48 -3.47
N ILE A 120 -2.17 9.11 -2.99
CA ILE A 120 -3.49 9.22 -3.66
C ILE A 120 -3.61 10.59 -4.32
N PHE A 121 -3.84 10.64 -5.63
CA PHE A 121 -3.92 11.87 -6.42
C PHE A 121 -5.34 12.21 -6.88
N LYS A 122 -6.27 11.27 -6.79
CA LYS A 122 -7.66 11.44 -7.24
C LYS A 122 -8.59 11.68 -6.06
N ASP A 123 -9.57 12.55 -6.24
CA ASP A 123 -10.73 12.57 -5.35
C ASP A 123 -11.50 11.26 -5.52
N LEU A 124 -11.43 10.41 -4.51
CA LEU A 124 -12.02 9.07 -4.54
C LEU A 124 -13.55 9.11 -4.62
N ALA A 125 -14.20 10.21 -4.17
CA ALA A 125 -15.65 10.38 -4.30
C ALA A 125 -16.09 10.35 -5.76
N LEU A 126 -15.25 10.81 -6.69
CA LEU A 126 -15.55 10.84 -8.12
C LEU A 126 -15.56 9.44 -8.77
N VAL A 127 -14.96 8.45 -8.14
CA VAL A 127 -14.80 7.10 -8.70
C VAL A 127 -15.49 5.99 -7.89
N GLU A 128 -16.07 6.31 -6.73
CA GLU A 128 -16.79 5.35 -5.87
C GLU A 128 -17.92 4.62 -6.60
N HIS A 129 -18.57 5.27 -7.53
CA HIS A 129 -19.66 4.67 -8.31
C HIS A 129 -19.22 3.45 -9.11
N ARG A 130 -17.93 3.35 -9.50
CA ARG A 130 -17.36 2.21 -10.23
C ARG A 130 -17.33 0.92 -9.39
N TYR A 131 -17.42 1.05 -8.06
CA TYR A 131 -17.24 -0.04 -7.11
C TYR A 131 -18.52 -0.33 -6.31
N SER A 132 -19.65 0.29 -6.62
CA SER A 132 -20.91 0.16 -5.86
C SER A 132 -21.41 -1.27 -5.71
N GLU A 133 -21.13 -2.12 -6.70
CA GLU A 133 -21.56 -3.52 -6.77
C GLU A 133 -20.44 -4.51 -6.37
N ILE A 134 -19.30 -4.00 -5.89
CA ILE A 134 -18.12 -4.80 -5.55
C ILE A 134 -18.06 -4.98 -4.03
N ASP A 135 -17.76 -6.18 -3.56
CA ASP A 135 -17.55 -6.46 -2.14
C ASP A 135 -16.28 -5.77 -1.64
N PHE A 136 -15.20 -5.87 -2.42
CA PHE A 136 -13.92 -5.17 -2.20
C PHE A 136 -13.07 -5.16 -3.46
N THR A 137 -12.02 -4.34 -3.43
CA THR A 137 -11.01 -4.30 -4.49
C THR A 137 -9.71 -4.98 -4.08
N GLU A 138 -8.90 -5.34 -5.05
CA GLU A 138 -7.62 -6.02 -4.88
C GLU A 138 -6.47 -5.16 -5.39
N GLN A 139 -5.31 -5.29 -4.77
CA GLN A 139 -4.04 -4.68 -5.18
C GLN A 139 -2.94 -5.75 -5.32
N SER A 140 -1.75 -5.37 -5.76
CA SER A 140 -0.62 -6.28 -5.98
C SER A 140 -0.95 -7.45 -6.92
N ASN A 141 -1.53 -7.13 -8.07
CA ASN A 141 -1.97 -8.10 -9.09
C ASN A 141 -2.97 -9.15 -8.54
N GLY A 142 -3.80 -8.74 -7.58
CA GLY A 142 -4.82 -9.61 -6.97
C GLY A 142 -4.30 -10.45 -5.79
N ASP A 143 -3.11 -10.14 -5.28
CA ASP A 143 -2.50 -10.87 -4.15
C ASP A 143 -2.87 -10.31 -2.79
N CYS A 144 -3.50 -9.13 -2.71
CA CYS A 144 -3.94 -8.57 -1.45
C CYS A 144 -5.26 -7.78 -1.57
N ILE A 145 -6.00 -7.80 -0.46
CA ILE A 145 -7.25 -7.07 -0.29
C ILE A 145 -6.93 -5.63 0.12
N LYS A 146 -7.19 -4.64 -0.76
CA LYS A 146 -6.90 -3.22 -0.56
C LYS A 146 -7.83 -2.36 -1.40
N GLY A 147 -7.93 -1.10 -1.03
CA GLY A 147 -8.68 -0.08 -1.75
C GLY A 147 -10.10 0.07 -1.23
N TYR A 148 -11.09 -0.11 -2.06
CA TYR A 148 -12.50 0.04 -1.70
C TYR A 148 -13.03 -1.21 -0.99
N PHE A 149 -13.81 -0.99 0.07
CA PHE A 149 -14.57 -2.00 0.78
C PHE A 149 -16.04 -1.62 0.79
N GLY A 150 -16.85 -2.43 0.12
CA GLY A 150 -18.30 -2.26 0.04
C GLY A 150 -19.05 -2.84 1.23
N ASN A 151 -18.39 -3.69 2.03
CA ASN A 151 -18.99 -4.37 3.18
C ASN A 151 -17.94 -4.74 4.23
N ILE A 152 -18.16 -4.30 5.48
CA ILE A 152 -17.32 -4.64 6.64
C ILE A 152 -17.26 -6.15 6.90
N GLN A 153 -18.30 -6.92 6.56
CA GLN A 153 -18.34 -8.37 6.77
C GLN A 153 -17.22 -9.10 6.02
N THR A 154 -16.71 -8.53 4.94
CA THR A 154 -15.54 -9.07 4.24
C THR A 154 -14.33 -9.19 5.17
N ILE A 155 -14.07 -8.14 5.99
CA ILE A 155 -12.95 -8.16 6.94
C ILE A 155 -13.19 -9.19 8.05
N HIS A 156 -14.41 -9.29 8.55
CA HIS A 156 -14.75 -10.30 9.56
C HIS A 156 -14.48 -11.72 9.05
N ARG A 157 -14.97 -12.05 7.85
CA ARG A 157 -14.71 -13.35 7.22
C ARG A 157 -13.22 -13.59 6.97
N TYR A 158 -12.48 -12.55 6.58
CA TYR A 158 -11.03 -12.66 6.41
C TYR A 158 -10.30 -12.89 7.73
N ASN A 159 -10.71 -12.24 8.83
CA ASN A 159 -10.20 -12.51 10.18
C ASN A 159 -10.45 -13.96 10.62
N GLN A 160 -11.64 -14.48 10.36
CA GLN A 160 -11.97 -15.88 10.63
C GLN A 160 -11.08 -16.83 9.82
N LYS A 161 -10.81 -16.51 8.55
CA LYS A 161 -9.89 -17.28 7.71
C LYS A 161 -8.44 -17.24 8.24
N ILE A 162 -7.96 -16.10 8.70
CA ILE A 162 -6.65 -16.01 9.35
C ILE A 162 -6.57 -16.96 10.55
N ILE A 163 -7.57 -16.94 11.46
CA ILE A 163 -7.62 -17.83 12.61
C ILE A 163 -7.65 -19.30 12.17
N GLU A 164 -8.51 -19.63 11.23
CA GLU A 164 -8.65 -20.99 10.69
C GLU A 164 -7.32 -21.51 10.16
N VAL A 165 -6.63 -20.72 9.31
CA VAL A 165 -5.34 -21.12 8.73
C VAL A 165 -4.28 -21.34 9.81
N PHE A 166 -4.16 -20.43 10.80
CA PHE A 166 -3.21 -20.58 11.90
C PHE A 166 -3.57 -21.70 12.88
N SER A 167 -4.80 -22.22 12.86
CA SER A 167 -5.23 -23.38 13.64
C SER A 167 -4.93 -24.72 12.94
N ARG A 168 -4.64 -24.73 11.64
CA ARG A 168 -4.32 -25.93 10.85
C ARG A 168 -2.85 -26.36 11.05
N LYS A 169 -2.53 -27.03 12.14
CA LYS A 169 -1.15 -27.37 12.53
C LYS A 169 -0.36 -28.09 11.44
N GLU A 170 -0.96 -29.08 10.81
CA GLU A 170 -0.32 -29.88 9.73
C GLU A 170 0.02 -29.01 8.52
N PHE A 171 -0.93 -28.21 8.05
CA PHE A 171 -0.72 -27.25 6.97
C PHE A 171 0.42 -26.28 7.26
N LEU A 172 0.50 -25.73 8.48
CA LEU A 172 1.57 -24.82 8.87
C LEU A 172 2.95 -25.53 8.92
N GLN A 173 2.99 -26.79 9.36
CA GLN A 173 4.23 -27.60 9.34
C GLN A 173 4.72 -27.88 7.92
N GLU A 174 3.81 -28.17 6.99
CA GLU A 174 4.13 -28.38 5.58
C GLU A 174 4.60 -27.08 4.92
N THR A 175 3.89 -25.97 5.19
CA THR A 175 4.28 -24.63 4.71
C THR A 175 5.68 -24.26 5.23
N GLU A 176 5.98 -24.51 6.50
CA GLU A 176 7.29 -24.23 7.08
C GLU A 176 8.41 -25.06 6.42
N ARG A 177 8.16 -26.36 6.16
CA ARG A 177 9.10 -27.22 5.44
C ARG A 177 9.36 -26.72 4.00
N ALA A 178 8.30 -26.36 3.29
CA ALA A 178 8.40 -25.83 1.94
C ALA A 178 9.18 -24.47 1.90
N MET A 179 8.92 -23.59 2.86
CA MET A 179 9.59 -22.30 2.92
C MET A 179 11.05 -22.40 3.32
N LYS A 180 11.44 -23.32 4.22
CA LYS A 180 12.83 -23.54 4.60
C LYS A 180 13.73 -23.92 3.43
N GLY A 181 13.19 -24.54 2.39
CA GLY A 181 13.93 -24.84 1.15
C GLY A 181 14.11 -23.63 0.21
N ASN A 182 13.50 -22.48 0.50
CA ASN A 182 13.55 -21.32 -0.37
C ASN A 182 14.73 -20.39 0.02
N ASN A 183 15.58 -20.11 -0.97
CA ASN A 183 16.75 -19.22 -0.82
C ASN A 183 16.41 -17.74 -1.00
N PHE A 184 15.17 -17.40 -1.32
CA PHE A 184 14.70 -16.01 -1.41
C PHE A 184 14.13 -15.56 -0.06
N PRO A 185 14.47 -14.34 0.44
CA PRO A 185 13.93 -13.82 1.70
C PRO A 185 12.42 -13.64 1.61
N CYS A 186 11.64 -14.49 2.26
CA CYS A 186 10.19 -14.39 2.30
C CYS A 186 9.64 -14.94 3.62
N SER A 187 8.43 -14.51 3.95
CA SER A 187 7.64 -15.01 5.07
C SER A 187 6.24 -15.40 4.62
N PHE A 188 5.63 -16.35 5.33
CA PHE A 188 4.21 -16.59 5.24
C PHE A 188 3.50 -15.39 5.85
N ASN A 189 2.80 -14.63 5.03
CA ASN A 189 2.21 -13.34 5.39
C ASN A 189 0.72 -13.26 5.03
N GLU A 190 0.12 -12.09 5.22
CA GLU A 190 -1.29 -11.85 4.93
C GLU A 190 -1.69 -12.18 3.48
N MET A 191 -0.80 -11.94 2.50
CA MET A 191 -1.07 -12.25 1.10
C MET A 191 -1.21 -13.77 0.88
N SER A 192 -0.41 -14.58 1.60
CA SER A 192 -0.52 -16.04 1.56
C SER A 192 -1.86 -16.54 2.07
N VAL A 193 -2.36 -15.96 3.18
CA VAL A 193 -3.69 -16.28 3.70
C VAL A 193 -4.79 -15.75 2.80
N TYR A 194 -4.57 -14.56 2.18
CA TYR A 194 -5.53 -14.01 1.23
C TYR A 194 -5.70 -14.91 0.00
N ALA A 195 -4.63 -15.50 -0.52
CA ALA A 195 -4.73 -16.45 -1.63
C ALA A 195 -5.63 -17.66 -1.28
N ILE A 196 -5.52 -18.19 -0.05
CA ILE A 196 -6.40 -19.27 0.45
C ILE A 196 -7.84 -18.78 0.56
N PHE A 197 -8.05 -17.60 1.17
CA PHE A 197 -9.36 -16.97 1.33
C PHE A 197 -10.07 -16.79 -0.02
N LYS A 198 -9.36 -16.26 -1.01
CA LYS A 198 -9.86 -16.03 -2.37
C LYS A 198 -10.22 -17.34 -3.09
N ALA A 199 -9.45 -18.42 -2.87
CA ALA A 199 -9.71 -19.70 -3.49
C ALA A 199 -10.92 -20.43 -2.88
N GLU A 200 -11.18 -20.25 -1.59
CA GLU A 200 -12.23 -20.96 -0.86
C GLU A 200 -13.56 -20.17 -0.78
N GLU A 201 -13.54 -18.85 -1.04
CA GLU A 201 -14.69 -17.97 -0.88
C GLU A 201 -15.09 -17.30 -2.19
N LYS A 202 -16.38 -16.98 -2.32
CA LYS A 202 -16.89 -16.26 -3.48
C LYS A 202 -17.17 -14.81 -3.14
N PHE A 203 -16.52 -13.89 -3.87
CA PHE A 203 -16.69 -12.45 -3.75
C PHE A 203 -16.81 -11.79 -5.12
N LYS A 204 -17.47 -10.64 -5.16
CA LYS A 204 -17.42 -9.74 -6.31
C LYS A 204 -16.23 -8.80 -6.14
N THR A 205 -15.12 -9.11 -6.79
CA THR A 205 -13.89 -8.32 -6.70
C THR A 205 -13.43 -7.77 -8.04
N ILE A 206 -12.62 -6.73 -8.01
CA ILE A 206 -11.91 -6.19 -9.15
C ILE A 206 -10.53 -5.71 -8.72
N GLY A 207 -9.51 -6.00 -9.53
CA GLY A 207 -8.17 -5.44 -9.32
C GLY A 207 -8.15 -3.94 -9.57
N LEU A 208 -7.58 -3.18 -8.64
CA LEU A 208 -7.44 -1.72 -8.76
C LEU A 208 -6.55 -1.32 -9.95
N ALA A 209 -5.56 -2.15 -10.31
CA ALA A 209 -4.69 -1.93 -11.45
C ALA A 209 -5.39 -2.14 -12.82
N LYS A 210 -6.62 -2.67 -12.83
CA LYS A 210 -7.40 -2.76 -14.06
C LYS A 210 -7.64 -1.36 -14.62
N ILE A 211 -7.28 -1.17 -15.89
CA ILE A 211 -7.52 0.09 -16.59
C ILE A 211 -9.03 0.25 -16.82
N VAL A 212 -9.60 1.32 -16.31
CA VAL A 212 -10.99 1.72 -16.46
C VAL A 212 -11.04 3.18 -16.86
N GLU A 213 -11.70 3.50 -17.99
CA GLU A 213 -11.80 4.88 -18.50
C GLU A 213 -10.44 5.59 -18.59
N ASN A 214 -9.45 4.91 -19.16
CA ASN A 214 -8.06 5.39 -19.31
C ASN A 214 -7.38 5.80 -17.99
N SER A 215 -7.74 5.12 -16.89
CA SER A 215 -7.18 5.37 -15.56
C SER A 215 -7.02 4.07 -14.76
N PHE A 216 -6.13 4.07 -13.79
CA PHE A 216 -5.89 2.93 -12.90
C PHE A 216 -5.35 3.40 -11.55
N PHE A 217 -5.33 2.48 -10.57
CA PHE A 217 -4.60 2.64 -9.32
C PHE A 217 -3.35 1.75 -9.41
N ASP A 218 -2.18 2.32 -9.17
CA ASP A 218 -0.95 1.56 -9.27
C ASP A 218 -0.87 0.48 -8.18
N ASP A 219 -0.54 -0.74 -8.59
CA ASP A 219 -0.41 -1.88 -7.68
C ASP A 219 0.91 -1.87 -6.92
N LEU A 220 2.00 -1.56 -7.62
CA LEU A 220 3.36 -1.50 -7.09
C LEU A 220 4.26 -0.88 -8.15
N ILE A 221 4.81 0.28 -7.87
CA ILE A 221 5.56 1.06 -8.85
C ILE A 221 6.81 0.33 -9.37
N CYS A 222 7.43 -0.51 -8.54
CA CYS A 222 8.63 -1.28 -8.92
C CYS A 222 8.33 -2.57 -9.72
N ARG A 223 7.07 -2.80 -10.13
CA ARG A 223 6.64 -3.92 -10.97
C ARG A 223 5.88 -3.40 -12.18
N GLY A 224 6.25 -3.89 -13.37
CA GLY A 224 5.67 -3.41 -14.64
C GLY A 224 4.16 -3.65 -14.74
N PHE A 225 3.71 -4.91 -14.60
CA PHE A 225 2.30 -5.28 -14.75
C PHE A 225 1.65 -4.67 -16.02
N GLY A 226 2.36 -4.78 -17.16
CA GLY A 226 1.92 -4.24 -18.44
C GLY A 226 2.24 -2.75 -18.67
N MET A 227 2.92 -2.08 -17.76
CA MET A 227 3.41 -0.70 -17.92
C MET A 227 4.89 -0.68 -18.26
N LYS A 228 5.34 0.28 -19.05
CA LYS A 228 6.76 0.51 -19.35
C LYS A 228 7.54 0.81 -18.08
N MET A 229 8.78 0.29 -18.04
CA MET A 229 9.67 0.43 -16.90
C MET A 229 10.87 1.30 -17.24
N GLU A 230 11.40 1.98 -16.23
CA GLU A 230 12.65 2.76 -16.27
C GLU A 230 13.47 2.56 -15.00
N LYS A 231 14.70 3.08 -14.96
CA LYS A 231 15.54 3.05 -13.75
C LYS A 231 15.63 4.44 -13.14
N LEU A 232 15.38 4.51 -11.83
CA LEU A 232 15.74 5.69 -11.06
C LEU A 232 17.27 5.89 -11.01
N PRO A 233 17.75 7.11 -10.75
CA PRO A 233 19.20 7.39 -10.69
C PRO A 233 19.99 6.55 -9.67
N LEU A 234 19.33 6.04 -8.62
CA LEU A 234 19.94 5.14 -7.63
C LEU A 234 19.82 3.67 -7.99
N GLY A 235 19.18 3.33 -9.12
CA GLY A 235 19.14 2.00 -9.71
C GLY A 235 17.88 1.18 -9.44
N GLU A 236 16.90 1.74 -8.74
CA GLU A 236 15.61 1.08 -8.57
C GLU A 236 14.84 1.05 -9.89
N ASP A 237 14.24 -0.10 -10.23
CA ASP A 237 13.31 -0.20 -11.36
C ASP A 237 11.94 0.35 -10.94
N VAL A 238 11.37 1.21 -11.79
CA VAL A 238 10.05 1.82 -11.57
C VAL A 238 9.28 1.92 -12.89
N LYS A 239 7.96 2.02 -12.82
CA LYS A 239 7.16 2.39 -14.00
C LYS A 239 7.58 3.75 -14.51
N VAL A 240 7.55 3.94 -15.85
CA VAL A 240 7.69 5.26 -16.45
C VAL A 240 6.49 6.10 -16.04
N VAL A 241 6.71 7.10 -15.18
CA VAL A 241 5.65 7.97 -14.65
C VAL A 241 5.92 9.41 -15.12
N HIS A 242 5.03 9.91 -15.95
CA HIS A 242 5.01 11.31 -16.40
C HIS A 242 4.29 12.19 -15.38
N MET A 243 4.94 13.27 -14.95
CA MET A 243 4.40 14.30 -14.07
C MET A 243 3.81 15.43 -14.92
N ASN A 244 2.54 15.30 -15.30
CA ASN A 244 1.88 16.23 -16.22
C ASN A 244 1.79 17.67 -15.64
N PRO A 245 1.85 18.72 -16.47
CA PRO A 245 1.83 20.11 -15.99
C PRO A 245 0.59 20.54 -15.18
N ASP A 246 -0.48 19.77 -15.24
CA ASP A 246 -1.71 19.97 -14.45
C ASP A 246 -1.75 19.19 -13.12
N GLY A 247 -0.63 18.55 -12.74
CA GLY A 247 -0.49 17.79 -11.50
C GLY A 247 -0.94 16.34 -11.58
N ARG A 248 -1.48 15.87 -12.72
CA ARG A 248 -1.81 14.47 -12.93
C ARG A 248 -0.56 13.65 -13.23
N PHE A 249 -0.64 12.36 -12.94
CA PHE A 249 0.41 11.38 -13.18
C PHE A 249 -0.06 10.36 -14.22
N PHE A 250 0.80 10.02 -15.17
CA PHE A 250 0.49 9.06 -16.22
C PHE A 250 1.57 8.00 -16.31
N CYS A 251 1.16 6.73 -16.36
CA CYS A 251 2.03 5.62 -16.75
C CYS A 251 1.81 5.27 -18.22
N ILE A 252 2.81 4.67 -18.85
CA ILE A 252 2.73 4.28 -20.26
C ILE A 252 2.46 2.78 -20.34
N GLU A 253 1.33 2.40 -20.93
CA GLU A 253 1.04 1.00 -21.19
C GLU A 253 2.03 0.44 -22.23
N GLU A 254 2.62 -0.72 -21.94
CA GLU A 254 3.70 -1.28 -22.76
C GLU A 254 3.20 -1.74 -24.12
N SER A 255 2.02 -2.36 -24.17
CA SER A 255 1.45 -2.97 -25.37
C SER A 255 0.97 -1.94 -26.41
N SER A 256 0.32 -0.87 -25.98
CA SER A 256 -0.28 0.15 -26.85
C SER A 256 0.53 1.44 -26.94
N GLY A 257 1.41 1.70 -25.97
CA GLY A 257 2.06 2.99 -25.81
C GLY A 257 1.13 4.10 -25.29
N ALA A 258 -0.10 3.77 -24.89
CA ALA A 258 -1.05 4.73 -24.37
C ALA A 258 -0.62 5.27 -23.01
N ALA A 259 -0.90 6.57 -22.77
CA ALA A 259 -0.73 7.19 -21.47
C ALA A 259 -1.98 6.96 -20.62
N ILE A 260 -1.83 6.26 -19.51
CA ILE A 260 -2.91 5.89 -18.59
C ILE A 260 -2.78 6.70 -17.30
N GLU A 261 -3.83 7.43 -16.89
CA GLU A 261 -3.82 8.25 -15.68
C GLU A 261 -3.72 7.38 -14.42
N ALA A 262 -2.70 7.63 -13.61
CA ALA A 262 -2.52 6.96 -12.32
C ALA A 262 -3.23 7.78 -11.21
N TYR A 263 -4.27 7.20 -10.61
CA TYR A 263 -5.02 7.81 -9.49
C TYR A 263 -4.33 7.64 -8.15
N LEU A 264 -3.39 6.71 -8.09
CA LEU A 264 -2.58 6.37 -6.93
C LEU A 264 -1.25 5.81 -7.44
N LEU A 265 -0.16 6.06 -6.71
CA LEU A 265 1.12 5.36 -6.86
C LEU A 265 1.46 4.64 -5.56
N ASN A 266 1.70 3.32 -5.66
CA ASN A 266 2.22 2.52 -4.56
C ASN A 266 3.75 2.60 -4.58
N LEU A 267 4.32 3.37 -3.65
CA LEU A 267 5.74 3.69 -3.58
C LEU A 267 6.51 2.79 -2.61
N SER A 268 6.06 1.54 -2.41
CA SER A 268 6.78 0.56 -1.59
C SER A 268 8.24 0.44 -2.03
N TRP A 269 9.16 0.55 -1.06
CA TRP A 269 10.62 0.45 -1.22
C TRP A 269 11.28 1.55 -2.06
N ILE A 270 10.56 2.59 -2.40
CA ILE A 270 11.08 3.72 -3.18
C ILE A 270 11.79 4.74 -2.27
N PRO A 271 12.90 5.34 -2.72
CA PRO A 271 13.62 6.35 -1.94
C PRO A 271 12.76 7.57 -1.61
N ILE A 272 12.93 8.10 -0.40
CA ILE A 272 12.12 9.21 0.13
C ILE A 272 12.12 10.47 -0.72
N TYR A 273 13.19 10.76 -1.48
CA TYR A 273 13.26 11.93 -2.35
C TYR A 273 12.23 11.88 -3.49
N VAL A 274 11.78 10.68 -3.87
CA VAL A 274 10.73 10.50 -4.89
C VAL A 274 9.38 10.94 -4.32
N PHE A 275 9.05 10.56 -3.08
CA PHE A 275 7.84 11.04 -2.39
C PHE A 275 7.81 12.57 -2.31
N ASP A 276 8.95 13.18 -1.94
CA ASP A 276 9.07 14.63 -1.85
C ASP A 276 8.83 15.31 -3.21
N ALA A 277 9.47 14.81 -4.26
CA ALA A 277 9.34 15.38 -5.60
C ALA A 277 7.92 15.23 -6.17
N ILE A 278 7.28 14.07 -5.95
CA ILE A 278 5.90 13.83 -6.36
C ILE A 278 4.95 14.77 -5.62
N LEU A 279 5.06 14.88 -4.28
CA LEU A 279 4.20 15.76 -3.51
C LEU A 279 4.39 17.23 -3.91
N LYS A 280 5.63 17.67 -4.09
CA LYS A 280 5.94 19.04 -4.53
C LYS A 280 5.27 19.33 -5.88
N HIS A 281 5.46 18.47 -6.88
CA HIS A 281 4.82 18.61 -8.18
C HIS A 281 3.30 18.65 -8.08
N PHE A 282 2.71 17.76 -7.29
CA PHE A 282 1.27 17.69 -7.08
C PHE A 282 0.72 18.98 -6.44
N ARG A 283 1.32 19.47 -5.35
CA ARG A 283 0.92 20.72 -4.68
C ARG A 283 0.96 21.94 -5.59
N GLU A 284 2.01 22.06 -6.39
CA GLU A 284 2.21 23.21 -7.28
C GLU A 284 1.21 23.24 -8.45
N ASN A 285 0.62 22.08 -8.81
CA ASN A 285 -0.13 21.94 -10.05
C ASN A 285 -1.58 21.44 -9.86
N TYR A 286 -1.95 20.88 -8.71
CA TYR A 286 -3.25 20.24 -8.45
C TYR A 286 -4.48 21.09 -8.79
N LYS A 287 -4.38 22.43 -8.66
CA LYS A 287 -5.50 23.36 -8.95
C LYS A 287 -5.50 23.87 -10.39
N LYS A 288 -4.53 23.49 -11.19
CA LYS A 288 -4.48 23.90 -12.58
C LYS A 288 -5.59 23.21 -13.39
N PRO A 289 -6.13 23.87 -14.43
CA PRO A 289 -7.06 23.22 -15.34
C PRO A 289 -6.43 21.99 -15.98
N ASN A 290 -7.22 20.91 -16.14
CA ASN A 290 -6.79 19.70 -16.82
C ASN A 290 -6.34 20.04 -18.25
N CYS A 291 -5.17 19.57 -18.64
CA CYS A 291 -4.62 19.66 -19.99
C CYS A 291 -4.45 18.28 -20.61
N ALA A 292 -4.21 18.21 -21.90
CA ALA A 292 -3.87 16.96 -22.57
C ALA A 292 -2.59 16.36 -21.96
N PHE A 293 -2.41 15.05 -22.10
CA PHE A 293 -1.17 14.40 -21.73
C PHE A 293 0.00 15.01 -22.51
N ASP A 294 1.02 15.40 -21.79
CA ASP A 294 2.26 15.94 -22.36
C ASP A 294 3.37 14.89 -22.30
N SER A 295 3.71 14.31 -23.45
CA SER A 295 4.79 13.32 -23.58
C SER A 295 6.18 13.88 -23.28
N LYS A 296 6.34 15.19 -23.21
CA LYS A 296 7.59 15.87 -22.84
C LYS A 296 7.61 16.27 -21.37
N SER A 297 6.54 15.96 -20.63
CA SER A 297 6.51 16.19 -19.18
C SER A 297 7.62 15.39 -18.49
N LYS A 298 8.14 15.96 -17.41
CA LYS A 298 9.20 15.34 -16.61
C LYS A 298 8.77 13.96 -16.11
N ILE A 299 9.69 12.99 -16.17
CA ILE A 299 9.49 11.63 -15.64
C ILE A 299 10.25 11.41 -14.32
N LEU A 300 9.89 10.33 -13.58
CA LEU A 300 10.48 10.09 -12.26
C LEU A 300 12.00 9.90 -12.30
N SER A 301 12.54 9.26 -13.34
CA SER A 301 13.99 9.07 -13.49
C SER A 301 14.80 10.37 -13.67
N GLU A 302 14.14 11.45 -14.05
CA GLU A 302 14.76 12.78 -14.20
C GLU A 302 14.81 13.59 -12.90
N ILE A 303 14.23 13.06 -11.81
CA ILE A 303 14.25 13.72 -10.50
C ILE A 303 15.70 13.71 -9.97
N PRO A 304 16.29 14.88 -9.64
CA PRO A 304 17.64 14.94 -9.14
C PRO A 304 17.74 14.30 -7.73
N VAL A 305 18.72 13.42 -7.56
CA VAL A 305 19.00 12.82 -6.26
C VAL A 305 19.63 13.86 -5.33
N PRO A 306 19.09 14.08 -4.12
CA PRO A 306 19.71 14.99 -3.15
C PRO A 306 21.14 14.57 -2.82
N LEU A 307 22.06 15.51 -2.72
CA LEU A 307 23.50 15.28 -2.53
C LEU A 307 23.80 14.31 -1.37
N LYS A 308 23.11 14.45 -0.23
CA LYS A 308 23.26 13.56 0.93
C LYS A 308 22.93 12.11 0.61
N GLN A 309 21.92 11.83 -0.19
CA GLN A 309 21.52 10.47 -0.57
C GLN A 309 22.48 9.90 -1.61
N ASN A 310 22.93 10.69 -2.55
CA ASN A 310 23.92 10.31 -3.55
C ASN A 310 25.24 9.93 -2.90
N LEU A 311 25.74 10.71 -1.95
CA LEU A 311 26.96 10.39 -1.17
C LEU A 311 26.79 9.10 -0.35
N LYS A 312 25.63 8.86 0.25
CA LYS A 312 25.35 7.61 1.00
C LYS A 312 25.35 6.40 0.07
N PHE A 313 24.78 6.53 -1.11
CA PHE A 313 24.76 5.48 -2.14
C PHE A 313 26.18 5.16 -2.62
N LEU A 314 26.97 6.17 -2.97
CA LEU A 314 28.36 6.01 -3.39
C LEU A 314 29.21 5.34 -2.33
N ARG A 315 29.08 5.74 -1.05
CA ARG A 315 29.79 5.09 0.07
C ARG A 315 29.42 3.60 0.21
N LYS A 316 28.15 3.24 0.06
CA LYS A 316 27.71 1.83 0.07
C LYS A 316 28.32 1.05 -1.09
N LYS A 317 28.34 1.64 -2.28
CA LYS A 317 28.91 1.02 -3.50
C LYS A 317 30.42 0.78 -3.33
N ILE A 318 31.16 1.78 -2.86
CA ILE A 318 32.60 1.67 -2.57
C ILE A 318 32.87 0.57 -1.52
N LYS A 319 32.12 0.56 -0.40
CA LYS A 319 32.28 -0.47 0.64
C LYS A 319 32.03 -1.88 0.12
N LYS A 320 31.06 -2.06 -0.80
CA LYS A 320 30.80 -3.35 -1.44
C LYS A 320 31.90 -3.79 -2.40
N TYR A 321 32.63 -2.85 -3.02
CA TYR A 321 33.82 -3.16 -3.85
C TYR A 321 35.06 -3.48 -3.03
N LEU A 322 35.23 -2.83 -1.88
CA LEU A 322 36.39 -3.05 -1.00
C LEU A 322 36.28 -4.35 -0.16
N ASN A 323 35.06 -4.89 -0.01
CA ASN A 323 34.79 -6.14 0.74
C ASN A 323 34.64 -7.37 -0.19
N LYS A 324 34.95 -7.25 -1.48
CA LYS A 324 35.13 -8.34 -2.45
C LYS A 324 36.61 -8.55 -2.70
#